data_01c9976959689940e257c8254abf1c78
#
_entry.id   01c9976959689940e257c8254abf1c78
#
_cell.length_a   1.000
_cell.length_b   1.000
_cell.length_c   1.000
_cell.angle_alpha   90.00
_cell.angle_beta   90.00
_cell.angle_gamma   90.00
#
_symmetry.space_group_name_H-M   'P 1'
#
loop_
_entity.id
_entity.type
_entity.pdbx_description
1 polymer ?
#
loop_
_entity_poly.entity_id
_entity_poly.type
_entity_poly.pdbx_seq_one_letter_code
_entity_poly.pdbx_strand_id
1 'polypeptide(L)'
;QINLLAAKIALANENPRQAVELLPPLKELPLPQYIEARKIMADASLDLGYHLEAVRIRVELEHYLGAEAEQEKNHEAIWAALQRTPEINLHASKTDNQTTRGWIDLARGLRMAQTNVSAIQETILDWGTRYPSHPVSNLFIDNLLIEYQQTYTPATSIAIMLPMQGQYKGVTDAIQGGIVTAWYKQASTQKPLLRFYDTSDESVSFNELYQQAIADGASYIIGPLDKASINRLTQEFSLDVPTLTLNYAENPLSLSDNLYQFGLLPEDEARQAAELAIRDNHTTAAVLIPDSDWGRRILDAFTQRFEQLGGSVLASEQYPTNVDDYSRQIKALFNLDDSNARHKDLEHVLGTRLQFIPYRRQDIDMIFLAATHRAARGIIPALKFHHAGDLPVYATSHVYSGYLDRNADRDLDGVIFCDLPWTLSSDNMLKENFNSTWKDQRAYTRLFALGIDAFNIIQSLNYLQSHDYARFSGETGIISLDENLRLHRELLWAQFKNGVPVHLDLTIPPAKTAVHSAEQS
;
A
#
# COMPACT_ATOMS: atom_id res chain seq x y z
N GLN A 1 -19.26 -1.47 31.24
CA GLN A 1 -20.01 -0.82 30.13
C GLN A 1 -19.38 0.49 29.69
N ILE A 2 -19.02 1.40 30.62
CA ILE A 2 -18.40 2.70 30.29
C ILE A 2 -17.10 2.51 29.46
N ASN A 3 -16.22 1.62 29.87
CA ASN A 3 -14.96 1.36 29.19
C ASN A 3 -15.16 0.79 27.77
N LEU A 4 -16.15 -0.10 27.58
CA LEU A 4 -16.48 -0.62 26.25
C LEU A 4 -17.01 0.48 25.32
N LEU A 5 -17.84 1.39 25.85
CA LEU A 5 -18.32 2.53 25.07
C LEU A 5 -17.17 3.48 24.72
N ALA A 6 -16.29 3.77 25.70
CA ALA A 6 -15.10 4.59 25.45
C ALA A 6 -14.16 3.98 24.40
N ALA A 7 -13.97 2.65 24.45
CA ALA A 7 -13.19 1.93 23.44
C ALA A 7 -13.82 2.02 22.04
N LYS A 8 -15.15 1.91 21.92
CA LYS A 8 -15.85 2.11 20.64
C LYS A 8 -15.68 3.53 20.10
N ILE A 9 -15.78 4.53 20.96
CA ILE A 9 -15.60 5.94 20.57
C ILE A 9 -14.15 6.16 20.10
N ALA A 10 -13.17 5.60 20.79
CA ALA A 10 -11.78 5.68 20.37
C ALA A 10 -11.56 5.06 18.99
N LEU A 11 -12.17 3.89 18.73
CA LEU A 11 -12.11 3.23 17.42
C LEU A 11 -12.77 4.08 16.32
N ALA A 12 -13.95 4.63 16.59
CA ALA A 12 -14.66 5.51 15.65
C ALA A 12 -13.89 6.82 15.36
N ASN A 13 -13.00 7.24 16.26
CA ASN A 13 -12.10 8.38 16.09
C ASN A 13 -10.74 7.98 15.48
N GLU A 14 -10.65 6.85 14.81
CA GLU A 14 -9.42 6.32 14.20
C GLU A 14 -8.24 6.16 15.18
N ASN A 15 -8.54 5.89 16.46
CA ASN A 15 -7.53 5.62 17.48
C ASN A 15 -7.62 4.18 18.03
N PRO A 16 -7.21 3.19 17.22
CA PRO A 16 -7.37 1.76 17.56
C PRO A 16 -6.53 1.34 18.76
N ARG A 17 -5.39 2.00 19.03
CA ARG A 17 -4.57 1.70 20.23
C ARG A 17 -5.28 2.08 21.50
N GLN A 18 -5.79 3.32 21.57
CA GLN A 18 -6.56 3.77 22.69
C GLN A 18 -7.79 2.90 22.91
N ALA A 19 -8.42 2.43 21.82
CA ALA A 19 -9.53 1.51 21.91
C ALA A 19 -9.14 0.21 22.66
N VAL A 20 -7.99 -0.38 22.34
CA VAL A 20 -7.50 -1.60 23.03
C VAL A 20 -7.12 -1.30 24.49
N GLU A 21 -6.44 -0.19 24.77
CA GLU A 21 -6.03 0.19 26.13
C GLU A 21 -7.22 0.46 27.09
N LEU A 22 -8.34 0.93 26.54
CA LEU A 22 -9.57 1.19 27.31
C LEU A 22 -10.38 -0.08 27.59
N LEU A 23 -10.07 -1.22 26.96
CA LEU A 23 -10.79 -2.46 27.20
C LEU A 23 -10.54 -2.98 28.62
N PRO A 24 -11.58 -3.45 29.32
CA PRO A 24 -11.42 -4.09 30.61
C PRO A 24 -10.82 -5.49 30.47
N PRO A 25 -10.26 -6.08 31.56
CA PRO A 25 -9.75 -7.46 31.54
C PRO A 25 -10.83 -8.44 31.06
N LEU A 26 -10.55 -9.21 30.01
CA LEU A 26 -11.54 -10.07 29.34
C LEU A 26 -12.11 -11.17 30.24
N LYS A 27 -11.28 -11.73 31.14
CA LYS A 27 -11.68 -12.85 32.02
C LYS A 27 -12.83 -12.52 32.98
N GLU A 28 -13.01 -11.25 33.29
CA GLU A 28 -14.00 -10.79 34.28
C GLU A 28 -15.33 -10.37 33.65
N LEU A 29 -15.39 -10.44 32.29
CA LEU A 29 -16.55 -9.95 31.56
C LEU A 29 -17.66 -10.99 31.45
N PRO A 30 -18.94 -10.59 31.67
CA PRO A 30 -20.09 -11.38 31.25
C PRO A 30 -20.04 -11.64 29.71
N LEU A 31 -20.55 -12.80 29.27
CA LEU A 31 -20.47 -13.24 27.88
C LEU A 31 -20.84 -12.17 26.84
N PRO A 32 -21.94 -11.39 26.96
CA PRO A 32 -22.26 -10.36 25.97
C PRO A 32 -21.19 -9.26 25.88
N GLN A 33 -20.60 -8.88 27.03
CA GLN A 33 -19.53 -7.87 27.08
C GLN A 33 -18.19 -8.43 26.59
N TYR A 34 -17.92 -9.70 26.85
CA TYR A 34 -16.77 -10.41 26.30
C TYR A 34 -16.80 -10.46 24.76
N ILE A 35 -17.96 -10.83 24.18
CA ILE A 35 -18.17 -10.83 22.73
C ILE A 35 -17.89 -9.44 22.15
N GLU A 36 -18.44 -8.40 22.78
CA GLU A 36 -18.27 -7.03 22.32
C GLU A 36 -16.82 -6.55 22.42
N ALA A 37 -16.12 -6.86 23.52
CA ALA A 37 -14.70 -6.54 23.68
C ALA A 37 -13.84 -7.23 22.63
N ARG A 38 -14.12 -8.49 22.32
CA ARG A 38 -13.41 -9.25 21.28
C ARG A 38 -13.66 -8.68 19.87
N LYS A 39 -14.89 -8.20 19.58
CA LYS A 39 -15.17 -7.49 18.32
C LYS A 39 -14.33 -6.22 18.21
N ILE A 40 -14.30 -5.39 19.26
CA ILE A 40 -13.48 -4.17 19.30
C ILE A 40 -11.98 -4.50 19.11
N MET A 41 -11.47 -5.55 19.76
CA MET A 41 -10.09 -5.98 19.59
C MET A 41 -9.78 -6.40 18.15
N ALA A 42 -10.69 -7.14 17.52
CA ALA A 42 -10.52 -7.57 16.14
C ALA A 42 -10.51 -6.36 15.18
N ASP A 43 -11.45 -5.43 15.35
CA ASP A 43 -11.53 -4.23 14.51
C ASP A 43 -10.31 -3.32 14.73
N ALA A 44 -9.90 -3.10 15.98
CA ALA A 44 -8.67 -2.36 16.29
C ALA A 44 -7.42 -3.04 15.72
N SER A 45 -7.36 -4.39 15.74
CA SER A 45 -6.25 -5.13 15.11
C SER A 45 -6.24 -4.93 13.59
N LEU A 46 -7.41 -4.91 12.96
CA LEU A 46 -7.55 -4.64 11.53
C LEU A 46 -7.05 -3.23 11.18
N ASP A 47 -7.46 -2.20 11.92
CA ASP A 47 -7.06 -0.81 11.71
C ASP A 47 -5.57 -0.58 12.00
N LEU A 48 -4.98 -1.35 12.92
CA LEU A 48 -3.53 -1.37 13.16
C LEU A 48 -2.76 -2.16 12.08
N GLY A 49 -3.43 -2.74 11.08
CA GLY A 49 -2.81 -3.57 10.05
C GLY A 49 -2.44 -4.99 10.51
N TYR A 50 -2.86 -5.42 11.71
CA TYR A 50 -2.67 -6.78 12.21
C TYR A 50 -3.76 -7.72 11.68
N HIS A 51 -3.87 -7.82 10.34
CA HIS A 51 -5.00 -8.46 9.66
C HIS A 51 -5.17 -9.93 10.07
N LEU A 52 -4.08 -10.73 10.11
CA LEU A 52 -4.17 -12.13 10.52
C LEU A 52 -4.52 -12.29 12.00
N GLU A 53 -4.13 -11.36 12.85
CA GLU A 53 -4.56 -11.36 14.25
C GLU A 53 -6.06 -11.08 14.36
N ALA A 54 -6.59 -10.14 13.59
CA ALA A 54 -8.03 -9.89 13.51
C ALA A 54 -8.79 -11.16 13.08
N VAL A 55 -8.29 -11.89 12.08
CA VAL A 55 -8.85 -13.20 11.66
C VAL A 55 -8.88 -14.21 12.82
N ARG A 56 -7.77 -14.37 13.53
CA ARG A 56 -7.67 -15.30 14.66
C ARG A 56 -8.66 -14.97 15.77
N ILE A 57 -8.74 -13.71 16.15
CA ILE A 57 -9.68 -13.22 17.15
C ILE A 57 -11.12 -13.53 16.74
N ARG A 58 -11.48 -13.31 15.50
CA ARG A 58 -12.83 -13.55 14.99
C ARG A 58 -13.17 -15.03 14.83
N VAL A 59 -12.21 -15.86 14.44
CA VAL A 59 -12.38 -17.33 14.40
C VAL A 59 -12.63 -17.90 15.80
N GLU A 60 -11.92 -17.41 16.83
CA GLU A 60 -12.19 -17.80 18.21
C GLU A 60 -13.55 -17.31 18.71
N LEU A 61 -13.95 -16.11 18.30
CA LEU A 61 -15.23 -15.49 18.69
C LEU A 61 -16.43 -16.30 18.20
N GLU A 62 -16.32 -17.00 17.08
CA GLU A 62 -17.40 -17.75 16.45
C GLU A 62 -18.04 -18.78 17.38
N HIS A 63 -17.26 -19.39 18.29
CA HIS A 63 -17.77 -20.32 19.30
C HIS A 63 -18.78 -19.73 20.29
N TYR A 64 -18.83 -18.41 20.39
CA TYR A 64 -19.69 -17.66 21.31
C TYR A 64 -20.89 -17.01 20.61
N LEU A 65 -20.95 -17.05 19.28
CA LEU A 65 -22.02 -16.45 18.49
C LEU A 65 -23.16 -17.47 18.31
N GLY A 66 -24.34 -17.15 18.86
CA GLY A 66 -25.48 -18.07 18.82
C GLY A 66 -26.45 -17.84 17.66
N ALA A 67 -26.51 -16.61 17.14
CA ALA A 67 -27.44 -16.25 16.06
C ALA A 67 -26.75 -16.36 14.70
N GLU A 68 -27.41 -16.98 13.73
CA GLU A 68 -26.92 -17.16 12.35
C GLU A 68 -26.50 -15.82 11.70
N ALA A 69 -27.31 -14.77 11.89
CA ALA A 69 -26.99 -13.43 11.37
C ALA A 69 -25.73 -12.79 12.03
N GLU A 70 -25.38 -13.18 13.26
CA GLU A 70 -24.14 -12.74 13.90
C GLU A 70 -22.94 -13.52 13.39
N GLN A 71 -23.11 -14.81 13.13
CA GLN A 71 -22.08 -15.65 12.49
C GLN A 71 -21.78 -15.17 11.08
N GLU A 72 -22.80 -14.85 10.28
CA GLU A 72 -22.65 -14.30 8.94
C GLU A 72 -21.82 -13.01 8.93
N LYS A 73 -22.18 -12.03 9.75
CA LYS A 73 -21.41 -10.79 9.92
C LYS A 73 -19.96 -11.04 10.38
N ASN A 74 -19.75 -12.09 11.18
CA ASN A 74 -18.41 -12.47 11.59
C ASN A 74 -17.61 -13.07 10.43
N HIS A 75 -18.23 -13.88 9.56
CA HIS A 75 -17.61 -14.41 8.34
C HIS A 75 -17.24 -13.29 7.35
N GLU A 76 -18.14 -12.32 7.14
CA GLU A 76 -17.86 -11.11 6.33
C GLU A 76 -16.64 -10.34 6.87
N ALA A 77 -16.56 -10.16 8.19
CA ALA A 77 -15.45 -9.45 8.80
C ALA A 77 -14.13 -10.24 8.76
N ILE A 78 -14.16 -11.59 8.87
CA ILE A 78 -13.00 -12.45 8.63
C ILE A 78 -12.54 -12.29 7.17
N TRP A 79 -13.47 -12.33 6.24
CA TRP A 79 -13.19 -12.18 4.82
C TRP A 79 -12.57 -10.83 4.48
N ALA A 80 -13.15 -9.74 5.00
CA ALA A 80 -12.62 -8.39 4.84
C ALA A 80 -11.17 -8.26 5.34
N ALA A 81 -10.84 -8.85 6.49
CA ALA A 81 -9.48 -8.86 7.03
C ALA A 81 -8.51 -9.66 6.12
N LEU A 82 -8.96 -10.80 5.59
CA LEU A 82 -8.17 -11.60 4.65
C LEU A 82 -7.95 -10.87 3.33
N GLN A 83 -8.95 -10.13 2.84
CA GLN A 83 -8.81 -9.33 1.61
C GLN A 83 -7.70 -8.27 1.74
N ARG A 84 -7.49 -7.69 2.91
CA ARG A 84 -6.43 -6.71 3.20
C ARG A 84 -5.07 -7.33 3.52
N THR A 85 -4.99 -8.66 3.70
CA THR A 85 -3.71 -9.32 4.03
C THR A 85 -2.86 -9.48 2.77
N PRO A 86 -1.63 -8.97 2.68
CA PRO A 86 -0.75 -9.19 1.52
C PRO A 86 -0.49 -10.67 1.27
N GLU A 87 -0.36 -11.06 0.00
CA GLU A 87 -0.18 -12.49 -0.35
C GLU A 87 1.05 -13.11 0.30
N ILE A 88 2.15 -12.37 0.36
CA ILE A 88 3.39 -12.80 1.03
C ILE A 88 3.19 -13.11 2.52
N ASN A 89 2.20 -12.50 3.17
CA ASN A 89 1.85 -12.70 4.56
C ASN A 89 0.68 -13.69 4.75
N LEU A 90 -0.02 -14.05 3.66
CA LEU A 90 -1.20 -14.91 3.72
C LEU A 90 -0.80 -16.39 3.87
N HIS A 91 -0.27 -16.73 5.04
CA HIS A 91 0.16 -18.08 5.38
C HIS A 91 -0.23 -18.45 6.82
N ALA A 92 -0.65 -19.70 7.00
CA ALA A 92 -1.01 -20.20 8.31
C ALA A 92 0.25 -20.43 9.18
N SER A 93 0.19 -20.03 10.43
CA SER A 93 1.21 -20.35 11.42
C SER A 93 1.06 -21.80 11.91
N LYS A 94 2.10 -22.30 12.60
CA LYS A 94 2.03 -23.66 13.21
C LYS A 94 0.98 -23.76 14.30
N THR A 95 0.65 -22.63 14.95
CA THR A 95 -0.31 -22.55 16.05
C THR A 95 -1.75 -22.37 15.58
N ASP A 96 -1.99 -22.04 14.30
CA ASP A 96 -3.33 -21.83 13.77
C ASP A 96 -4.13 -23.15 13.75
N ASN A 97 -5.39 -23.07 14.19
CA ASN A 97 -6.34 -24.18 14.14
C ASN A 97 -6.78 -24.47 12.69
N GLN A 98 -7.52 -25.56 12.51
CA GLN A 98 -7.98 -26.00 11.18
C GLN A 98 -8.91 -24.96 10.52
N THR A 99 -9.76 -24.27 11.30
CA THR A 99 -10.67 -23.25 10.80
C THR A 99 -9.89 -22.05 10.26
N THR A 100 -8.93 -21.52 11.02
CA THR A 100 -8.07 -20.40 10.54
C THR A 100 -7.30 -20.80 9.28
N ARG A 101 -6.77 -22.02 9.22
CA ARG A 101 -6.09 -22.53 8.01
C ARG A 101 -7.04 -22.64 6.82
N GLY A 102 -8.27 -23.09 7.04
CA GLY A 102 -9.29 -23.16 5.99
C GLY A 102 -9.61 -21.79 5.41
N TRP A 103 -9.79 -20.78 6.24
CA TRP A 103 -10.00 -19.39 5.81
C TRP A 103 -8.82 -18.83 5.00
N ILE A 104 -7.59 -19.05 5.46
CA ILE A 104 -6.37 -18.59 4.76
C ILE A 104 -6.24 -19.30 3.40
N ASP A 105 -6.48 -20.62 3.33
CA ASP A 105 -6.41 -21.38 2.09
C ASP A 105 -7.49 -20.97 1.09
N LEU A 106 -8.71 -20.64 1.56
CA LEU A 106 -9.77 -20.09 0.70
C LEU A 106 -9.34 -18.77 0.09
N ALA A 107 -8.85 -17.85 0.92
CA ALA A 107 -8.41 -16.53 0.45
C ALA A 107 -7.26 -16.62 -0.57
N ARG A 108 -6.27 -17.46 -0.32
CA ARG A 108 -5.16 -17.71 -1.28
C ARG A 108 -5.66 -18.28 -2.60
N GLY A 109 -6.51 -19.30 -2.53
CA GLY A 109 -7.04 -19.96 -3.73
C GLY A 109 -7.83 -18.97 -4.59
N LEU A 110 -8.71 -18.17 -3.98
CA LEU A 110 -9.52 -17.20 -4.71
C LEU A 110 -8.68 -16.04 -5.30
N ARG A 111 -7.60 -15.63 -4.63
CA ARG A 111 -6.66 -14.65 -5.21
C ARG A 111 -5.96 -15.18 -6.45
N MET A 112 -5.50 -16.43 -6.42
CA MET A 112 -4.88 -17.03 -7.60
C MET A 112 -5.88 -17.15 -8.77
N ALA A 113 -7.17 -17.29 -8.46
CA ALA A 113 -8.26 -17.40 -9.42
C ALA A 113 -8.92 -16.06 -9.79
N GLN A 114 -8.58 -14.93 -9.16
CA GLN A 114 -9.33 -13.65 -9.21
C GLN A 114 -9.56 -13.08 -10.62
N THR A 115 -8.79 -13.50 -11.62
CA THR A 115 -8.95 -13.09 -13.03
C THR A 115 -9.71 -14.12 -13.88
N ASN A 116 -10.27 -15.18 -13.25
CA ASN A 116 -10.96 -16.27 -13.98
C ASN A 116 -12.11 -16.88 -13.16
N VAL A 117 -13.33 -16.48 -13.46
CA VAL A 117 -14.54 -16.93 -12.73
C VAL A 117 -14.71 -18.46 -12.71
N SER A 118 -14.37 -19.16 -13.78
CA SER A 118 -14.43 -20.62 -13.79
C SER A 118 -13.44 -21.24 -12.79
N ALA A 119 -12.23 -20.69 -12.69
CA ALA A 119 -11.24 -21.11 -11.72
C ALA A 119 -11.66 -20.79 -10.27
N ILE A 120 -12.42 -19.70 -10.04
CA ILE A 120 -13.01 -19.39 -8.73
C ILE A 120 -13.94 -20.52 -8.27
N GLN A 121 -14.85 -20.96 -9.15
CA GLN A 121 -15.79 -22.04 -8.83
C GLN A 121 -15.05 -23.35 -8.51
N GLU A 122 -14.08 -23.74 -9.33
CA GLU A 122 -13.25 -24.92 -9.10
C GLU A 122 -12.50 -24.83 -7.76
N THR A 123 -11.94 -23.67 -7.45
CA THR A 123 -11.22 -23.40 -6.19
C THR A 123 -12.12 -23.58 -4.97
N ILE A 124 -13.35 -23.08 -5.01
CA ILE A 124 -14.34 -23.21 -3.93
C ILE A 124 -14.71 -24.70 -3.73
N LEU A 125 -14.95 -25.44 -4.80
CA LEU A 125 -15.30 -26.86 -4.74
C LEU A 125 -14.13 -27.71 -4.15
N ASP A 126 -12.92 -27.46 -4.60
CA ASP A 126 -11.73 -28.13 -4.09
C ASP A 126 -11.48 -27.80 -2.60
N TRP A 127 -11.65 -26.53 -2.24
CA TRP A 127 -11.55 -26.11 -0.85
C TRP A 127 -12.60 -26.79 0.04
N GLY A 128 -13.86 -26.87 -0.37
CA GLY A 128 -14.92 -27.55 0.35
C GLY A 128 -14.63 -29.06 0.56
N THR A 129 -13.96 -29.69 -0.40
CA THR A 129 -13.50 -31.08 -0.29
C THR A 129 -12.37 -31.23 0.75
N ARG A 130 -11.47 -30.27 0.84
CA ARG A 130 -10.36 -30.27 1.81
C ARG A 130 -10.79 -29.91 3.23
N TYR A 131 -11.85 -29.08 3.36
CA TYR A 131 -12.36 -28.58 4.64
C TYR A 131 -13.84 -28.89 4.87
N PRO A 132 -14.29 -30.16 4.84
CA PRO A 132 -15.71 -30.51 4.87
C PRO A 132 -16.44 -30.17 6.18
N SER A 133 -15.69 -29.93 7.26
CA SER A 133 -16.23 -29.55 8.58
C SER A 133 -15.94 -28.09 8.93
N HIS A 134 -15.63 -27.26 7.94
CA HIS A 134 -15.38 -25.84 8.19
C HIS A 134 -16.68 -25.13 8.60
N PRO A 135 -16.68 -24.27 9.63
CA PRO A 135 -17.91 -23.66 10.17
C PRO A 135 -18.51 -22.58 9.27
N VAL A 136 -17.81 -22.14 8.21
CA VAL A 136 -18.35 -21.15 7.28
C VAL A 136 -19.69 -21.61 6.70
N SER A 137 -20.69 -20.74 6.68
CA SER A 137 -22.01 -21.06 6.16
C SER A 137 -21.97 -21.29 4.63
N ASN A 138 -22.80 -22.26 4.16
CA ASN A 138 -22.96 -22.43 2.72
C ASN A 138 -23.50 -21.15 2.07
N LEU A 139 -24.34 -20.39 2.79
CA LEU A 139 -24.89 -19.11 2.31
C LEU A 139 -23.78 -18.11 2.02
N PHE A 140 -22.79 -17.98 2.92
CA PHE A 140 -21.63 -17.10 2.69
C PHE A 140 -20.85 -17.51 1.44
N ILE A 141 -20.58 -18.81 1.25
CA ILE A 141 -19.84 -19.32 0.09
C ILE A 141 -20.63 -19.13 -1.20
N ASP A 142 -21.95 -19.39 -1.18
CA ASP A 142 -22.83 -19.19 -2.33
C ASP A 142 -22.92 -17.71 -2.71
N ASN A 143 -23.07 -16.82 -1.74
CA ASN A 143 -23.06 -15.37 -1.95
C ASN A 143 -21.74 -14.90 -2.56
N LEU A 144 -20.62 -15.36 -2.03
CA LEU A 144 -19.30 -15.01 -2.54
C LEU A 144 -19.13 -15.44 -4.01
N LEU A 145 -19.59 -16.64 -4.37
CA LEU A 145 -19.55 -17.11 -5.76
C LEU A 145 -20.46 -16.27 -6.67
N ILE A 146 -21.67 -15.94 -6.21
CA ILE A 146 -22.62 -15.11 -6.94
C ILE A 146 -22.04 -13.71 -7.19
N GLU A 147 -21.42 -13.11 -6.19
CA GLU A 147 -20.75 -11.81 -6.29
C GLU A 147 -19.70 -11.79 -7.40
N TYR A 148 -18.80 -12.76 -7.41
CA TYR A 148 -17.81 -12.87 -8.49
C TYR A 148 -18.43 -13.10 -9.87
N GLN A 149 -19.49 -13.92 -9.95
CA GLN A 149 -20.15 -14.19 -11.23
C GLN A 149 -20.92 -12.98 -11.78
N GLN A 150 -21.54 -12.19 -10.92
CA GLN A 150 -22.36 -11.04 -11.33
C GLN A 150 -21.52 -9.79 -11.62
N THR A 151 -20.41 -9.63 -10.94
CA THR A 151 -19.60 -8.42 -11.03
C THR A 151 -18.42 -8.53 -12.02
N TYR A 152 -18.02 -9.76 -12.36
CA TYR A 152 -16.99 -9.98 -13.37
C TYR A 152 -17.53 -9.79 -14.77
N THR A 153 -17.00 -8.82 -15.49
CA THR A 153 -17.39 -8.54 -16.88
C THR A 153 -16.23 -8.89 -17.82
N PRO A 154 -16.33 -9.99 -18.60
CA PRO A 154 -15.28 -10.38 -19.53
C PRO A 154 -15.01 -9.30 -20.56
N ALA A 155 -13.75 -8.96 -20.76
CA ALA A 155 -13.33 -8.07 -21.84
C ALA A 155 -13.30 -8.83 -23.17
N THR A 156 -13.90 -8.27 -24.20
CA THR A 156 -13.84 -8.79 -25.57
C THR A 156 -12.75 -8.09 -26.39
N SER A 157 -12.62 -6.80 -26.23
CA SER A 157 -11.60 -5.97 -26.88
C SER A 157 -11.17 -4.84 -25.93
N ILE A 158 -9.87 -4.64 -25.78
CA ILE A 158 -9.27 -3.62 -24.94
C ILE A 158 -8.48 -2.66 -25.83
N ALA A 159 -8.84 -1.38 -25.80
CA ALA A 159 -8.07 -0.32 -26.43
C ALA A 159 -7.01 0.23 -25.45
N ILE A 160 -5.76 0.27 -25.89
CA ILE A 160 -4.62 0.76 -25.11
C ILE A 160 -4.17 2.09 -25.72
N MET A 161 -4.47 3.21 -25.03
CA MET A 161 -4.24 4.58 -25.51
C MET A 161 -3.08 5.21 -24.76
N LEU A 162 -1.87 5.16 -25.33
CA LEU A 162 -0.65 5.62 -24.68
C LEU A 162 0.24 6.40 -25.66
N PRO A 163 1.04 7.36 -25.17
CA PRO A 163 2.00 8.07 -26.02
C PRO A 163 3.17 7.17 -26.36
N MET A 164 3.25 6.70 -27.62
CA MET A 164 4.24 5.71 -28.06
C MET A 164 5.56 6.33 -28.50
N GLN A 165 5.63 7.66 -28.60
CA GLN A 165 6.79 8.39 -29.05
C GLN A 165 7.19 9.50 -28.06
N GLY A 166 8.32 10.17 -28.32
CA GLY A 166 8.79 11.29 -27.51
C GLY A 166 9.31 10.90 -26.13
N GLN A 167 9.18 11.81 -25.19
CA GLN A 167 9.72 11.66 -23.82
C GLN A 167 9.09 10.52 -23.01
N TYR A 168 7.86 10.11 -23.33
CA TYR A 168 7.13 9.05 -22.63
C TYR A 168 7.38 7.65 -23.19
N LYS A 169 8.13 7.53 -24.29
CA LYS A 169 8.35 6.24 -24.95
C LYS A 169 8.81 5.12 -24.00
N GLY A 170 9.82 5.35 -23.17
CA GLY A 170 10.33 4.33 -22.25
C GLY A 170 9.30 3.93 -21.18
N VAL A 171 8.50 4.88 -20.70
CA VAL A 171 7.38 4.64 -19.78
C VAL A 171 6.31 3.79 -20.44
N THR A 172 5.91 4.18 -21.66
CA THR A 172 4.90 3.47 -22.46
C THR A 172 5.34 2.06 -22.80
N ASP A 173 6.58 1.87 -23.26
CA ASP A 173 7.13 0.54 -23.59
C ASP A 173 7.05 -0.40 -22.36
N ALA A 174 7.35 0.09 -21.15
CA ALA A 174 7.27 -0.70 -19.93
C ALA A 174 5.83 -1.09 -19.58
N ILE A 175 4.90 -0.13 -19.62
CA ILE A 175 3.48 -0.37 -19.34
C ILE A 175 2.89 -1.35 -20.35
N GLN A 176 3.13 -1.15 -21.64
CA GLN A 176 2.68 -2.07 -22.70
C GLN A 176 3.27 -3.46 -22.51
N GLY A 177 4.57 -3.54 -22.16
CA GLY A 177 5.22 -4.80 -21.84
C GLY A 177 4.53 -5.56 -20.69
N GLY A 178 4.12 -4.84 -19.65
CA GLY A 178 3.32 -5.38 -18.53
C GLY A 178 1.96 -5.90 -18.99
N ILE A 179 1.21 -5.08 -19.74
CA ILE A 179 -0.12 -5.43 -20.30
C ILE A 179 -0.01 -6.70 -21.16
N VAL A 180 0.93 -6.74 -22.11
CA VAL A 180 1.12 -7.89 -23.00
C VAL A 180 1.53 -9.14 -22.23
N THR A 181 2.37 -8.99 -21.21
CA THR A 181 2.78 -10.11 -20.34
C THR A 181 1.60 -10.69 -19.58
N ALA A 182 0.74 -9.85 -18.98
CA ALA A 182 -0.47 -10.28 -18.29
C ALA A 182 -1.45 -10.96 -19.26
N TRP A 183 -1.67 -10.36 -20.42
CA TRP A 183 -2.48 -10.94 -21.48
C TRP A 183 -1.99 -12.34 -21.92
N TYR A 184 -0.67 -12.48 -22.06
CA TYR A 184 -0.08 -13.77 -22.48
C TYR A 184 -0.28 -14.87 -21.43
N LYS A 185 -0.20 -14.49 -20.14
CA LYS A 185 -0.37 -15.40 -19.00
C LYS A 185 -1.81 -15.81 -18.73
N GLN A 186 -2.78 -15.03 -19.20
CA GLN A 186 -4.19 -15.36 -18.96
C GLN A 186 -4.49 -16.77 -19.50
N ALA A 187 -4.96 -17.65 -18.61
CA ALA A 187 -5.26 -19.05 -18.92
C ALA A 187 -6.53 -19.25 -19.77
N SER A 188 -7.27 -18.17 -20.06
CA SER A 188 -8.49 -18.23 -20.85
C SER A 188 -8.25 -18.64 -22.30
N THR A 189 -9.11 -19.50 -22.83
CA THR A 189 -9.16 -19.84 -24.28
C THR A 189 -9.70 -18.67 -25.12
N GLN A 190 -10.43 -17.75 -24.51
CA GLN A 190 -10.97 -16.54 -25.15
C GLN A 190 -10.31 -15.32 -24.54
N LYS A 191 -9.13 -14.95 -25.09
CA LYS A 191 -8.42 -13.73 -24.68
C LYS A 191 -9.01 -12.51 -25.39
N PRO A 192 -9.11 -11.33 -24.70
CA PRO A 192 -9.54 -10.11 -25.36
C PRO A 192 -8.58 -9.70 -26.48
N LEU A 193 -9.12 -9.07 -27.51
CA LEU A 193 -8.31 -8.45 -28.54
C LEU A 193 -7.66 -7.19 -27.97
N LEU A 194 -6.34 -7.06 -28.11
CA LEU A 194 -5.60 -5.84 -27.75
C LEU A 194 -5.43 -4.95 -28.99
N ARG A 195 -5.82 -3.68 -28.88
CA ARG A 195 -5.58 -2.66 -29.92
C ARG A 195 -4.85 -1.49 -29.31
N PHE A 196 -3.80 -1.03 -29.98
CA PHE A 196 -2.92 0.04 -29.50
C PHE A 196 -3.17 1.30 -30.33
N TYR A 197 -3.39 2.43 -29.62
CA TYR A 197 -3.62 3.75 -30.19
C TYR A 197 -2.54 4.69 -29.69
N ASP A 198 -1.80 5.31 -30.60
CA ASP A 198 -0.73 6.26 -30.26
C ASP A 198 -1.32 7.64 -29.95
N THR A 199 -1.17 8.09 -28.72
CA THR A 199 -1.60 9.42 -28.27
C THR A 199 -0.48 10.46 -28.32
N SER A 200 0.66 10.16 -28.97
CA SER A 200 1.79 11.10 -29.10
C SER A 200 1.55 12.20 -30.10
N ASP A 201 0.63 11.99 -31.05
CA ASP A 201 0.30 12.98 -32.08
C ASP A 201 -0.71 14.00 -31.52
N GLU A 202 -0.20 15.18 -31.16
CA GLU A 202 -1.04 16.28 -30.64
C GLU A 202 -2.05 16.84 -31.67
N SER A 203 -1.91 16.49 -32.96
CA SER A 203 -2.85 16.89 -34.01
C SER A 203 -4.16 16.10 -33.98
N VAL A 204 -4.16 14.91 -33.35
CA VAL A 204 -5.32 14.06 -33.14
C VAL A 204 -5.75 14.16 -31.68
N SER A 205 -6.98 14.59 -31.43
CA SER A 205 -7.47 14.73 -30.07
C SER A 205 -7.69 13.36 -29.43
N PHE A 206 -7.55 13.28 -28.11
CA PHE A 206 -7.85 12.03 -27.37
C PHE A 206 -9.29 11.56 -27.65
N ASN A 207 -10.26 12.49 -27.77
CA ASN A 207 -11.64 12.18 -28.06
C ASN A 207 -11.79 11.49 -29.43
N GLU A 208 -11.10 11.93 -30.46
CA GLU A 208 -11.14 11.30 -31.79
C GLU A 208 -10.62 9.86 -31.72
N LEU A 209 -9.50 9.61 -31.01
CA LEU A 209 -8.98 8.27 -30.78
C LEU A 209 -9.94 7.42 -29.94
N TYR A 210 -10.59 8.02 -28.94
CA TYR A 210 -11.60 7.35 -28.11
C TYR A 210 -12.78 6.89 -28.98
N GLN A 211 -13.36 7.77 -29.78
CA GLN A 211 -14.48 7.44 -30.68
C GLN A 211 -14.09 6.38 -31.71
N GLN A 212 -12.85 6.45 -32.21
CA GLN A 212 -12.33 5.40 -33.10
C GLN A 212 -12.26 4.04 -32.38
N ALA A 213 -11.75 4.00 -31.14
CA ALA A 213 -11.68 2.77 -30.37
C ALA A 213 -13.08 2.16 -30.11
N ILE A 214 -14.07 3.01 -29.81
CA ILE A 214 -15.46 2.57 -29.65
C ILE A 214 -16.00 2.00 -30.97
N ALA A 215 -15.78 2.69 -32.10
CA ALA A 215 -16.18 2.20 -33.43
C ALA A 215 -15.50 0.87 -33.79
N ASP A 216 -14.29 0.67 -33.33
CA ASP A 216 -13.51 -0.58 -33.48
C ASP A 216 -13.96 -1.69 -32.53
N GLY A 217 -14.96 -1.43 -31.65
CA GLY A 217 -15.57 -2.40 -30.74
C GLY A 217 -14.82 -2.58 -29.42
N ALA A 218 -14.12 -1.57 -28.91
CA ALA A 218 -13.52 -1.62 -27.59
C ALA A 218 -14.62 -1.78 -26.51
N SER A 219 -14.45 -2.77 -25.63
CA SER A 219 -15.29 -2.96 -24.44
C SER A 219 -14.68 -2.32 -23.19
N TYR A 220 -13.38 -2.02 -23.21
CA TYR A 220 -12.61 -1.33 -22.18
C TYR A 220 -11.51 -0.48 -22.81
N ILE A 221 -11.11 0.57 -22.10
CA ILE A 221 -9.98 1.42 -22.47
C ILE A 221 -8.98 1.49 -21.32
N ILE A 222 -7.67 1.36 -21.64
CA ILE A 222 -6.55 1.59 -20.72
C ILE A 222 -5.77 2.80 -21.24
N GLY A 223 -5.66 3.83 -20.42
CA GLY A 223 -5.10 5.14 -20.74
C GLY A 223 -6.16 6.25 -20.64
N PRO A 224 -5.78 7.51 -20.79
CA PRO A 224 -4.43 8.01 -21.05
C PRO A 224 -3.50 7.98 -19.84
N LEU A 225 -2.22 8.35 -20.09
CA LEU A 225 -1.18 8.46 -19.06
C LEU A 225 -0.94 9.91 -18.62
N ASP A 226 -1.07 10.85 -19.53
CA ASP A 226 -0.76 12.25 -19.28
C ASP A 226 -1.90 12.97 -18.53
N LYS A 227 -1.53 13.82 -17.56
CA LYS A 227 -2.49 14.53 -16.70
C LYS A 227 -3.41 15.48 -17.47
N ALA A 228 -2.93 16.10 -18.55
CA ALA A 228 -3.72 17.08 -19.30
C ALA A 228 -4.90 16.39 -20.00
N SER A 229 -4.67 15.22 -20.59
CA SER A 229 -5.75 14.39 -21.18
C SER A 229 -6.71 13.87 -20.12
N ILE A 230 -6.20 13.44 -18.95
CA ILE A 230 -7.04 12.96 -17.85
C ILE A 230 -7.92 14.09 -17.30
N ASN A 231 -7.37 15.27 -17.06
CA ASN A 231 -8.14 16.44 -16.57
C ASN A 231 -9.25 16.84 -17.55
N ARG A 232 -9.03 16.70 -18.86
CA ARG A 232 -10.09 16.92 -19.86
C ARG A 232 -11.17 15.85 -19.78
N LEU A 233 -10.79 14.58 -19.64
CA LEU A 233 -11.78 13.48 -19.50
C LEU A 233 -12.70 13.67 -18.29
N THR A 234 -12.21 14.20 -17.18
CA THR A 234 -13.04 14.42 -15.97
C THR A 234 -14.09 15.51 -16.17
N GLN A 235 -13.90 16.42 -17.13
CA GLN A 235 -14.73 17.62 -17.29
C GLN A 235 -15.63 17.64 -18.54
N GLU A 236 -15.22 16.96 -19.60
CA GLU A 236 -15.77 17.21 -20.94
C GLU A 236 -16.56 16.03 -21.53
N PHE A 237 -16.44 14.78 -20.98
CA PHE A 237 -16.95 13.60 -21.68
C PHE A 237 -17.80 12.67 -20.82
N SER A 238 -18.91 12.21 -21.41
CA SER A 238 -19.55 10.97 -21.00
C SER A 238 -18.80 9.81 -21.66
N LEU A 239 -18.37 8.84 -20.87
CA LEU A 239 -17.65 7.66 -21.36
C LEU A 239 -18.62 6.49 -21.55
N ASP A 240 -18.63 5.91 -22.74
CA ASP A 240 -19.53 4.81 -23.10
C ASP A 240 -19.07 3.46 -22.52
N VAL A 241 -17.77 3.32 -22.28
CA VAL A 241 -17.16 2.10 -21.73
C VAL A 241 -16.24 2.42 -20.56
N PRO A 242 -16.03 1.46 -19.64
CA PRO A 242 -15.08 1.64 -18.55
C PRO A 242 -13.70 1.99 -19.07
N THR A 243 -13.18 3.12 -18.59
CA THR A 243 -11.89 3.69 -18.99
C THR A 243 -10.99 3.82 -17.77
N LEU A 244 -9.86 3.12 -17.79
CA LEU A 244 -8.87 3.12 -16.72
C LEU A 244 -7.70 4.02 -17.11
N THR A 245 -7.64 5.23 -16.55
CA THR A 245 -6.48 6.11 -16.75
C THR A 245 -5.27 5.58 -15.97
N LEU A 246 -4.07 5.87 -16.45
CA LEU A 246 -2.83 5.43 -15.80
C LEU A 246 -2.15 6.56 -15.01
N ASN A 247 -2.94 7.49 -14.54
CA ASN A 247 -2.59 8.57 -13.62
C ASN A 247 -3.88 9.15 -13.03
N TYR A 248 -3.74 10.15 -12.15
CA TYR A 248 -4.85 10.79 -11.47
C TYR A 248 -5.06 12.21 -11.98
N ALA A 249 -6.33 12.61 -12.10
CA ALA A 249 -6.72 14.00 -12.32
C ALA A 249 -6.37 14.85 -11.08
N GLU A 250 -6.16 16.15 -11.32
CA GLU A 250 -5.94 17.12 -10.24
C GLU A 250 -7.20 17.30 -9.38
N ASN A 251 -8.37 17.36 -10.05
CA ASN A 251 -9.65 17.35 -9.35
C ASN A 251 -10.13 15.90 -9.20
N PRO A 252 -10.42 15.44 -7.97
CA PRO A 252 -10.93 14.08 -7.74
C PRO A 252 -12.32 13.83 -8.34
N LEU A 253 -13.15 14.87 -8.50
CA LEU A 253 -14.51 14.72 -9.00
C LEU A 253 -14.51 14.47 -10.51
N SER A 254 -15.12 13.35 -10.92
CA SER A 254 -15.39 13.03 -12.31
C SER A 254 -16.88 13.19 -12.61
N LEU A 255 -17.19 13.58 -13.85
CA LEU A 255 -18.57 13.63 -14.36
C LEU A 255 -19.04 12.27 -14.93
N SER A 256 -18.14 11.27 -14.99
CA SER A 256 -18.44 9.97 -15.60
C SER A 256 -18.28 8.83 -14.60
N ASP A 257 -19.31 7.99 -14.48
CA ASP A 257 -19.29 6.78 -13.68
C ASP A 257 -18.42 5.66 -14.29
N ASN A 258 -17.89 5.87 -15.49
CA ASN A 258 -17.03 4.94 -16.22
C ASN A 258 -15.55 5.36 -16.20
N LEU A 259 -15.17 6.41 -15.47
CA LEU A 259 -13.79 6.88 -15.39
C LEU A 259 -13.09 6.40 -14.11
N TYR A 260 -12.31 5.36 -14.25
CA TYR A 260 -11.46 4.83 -13.19
C TYR A 260 -10.04 5.40 -13.29
N GLN A 261 -9.43 5.71 -12.17
CA GLN A 261 -8.11 6.32 -12.14
C GLN A 261 -7.13 5.43 -11.36
N PHE A 262 -6.01 5.08 -11.97
CA PHE A 262 -4.99 4.21 -11.40
C PHE A 262 -3.59 4.72 -11.69
N GLY A 263 -2.70 4.66 -10.71
CA GLY A 263 -1.32 5.12 -10.89
C GLY A 263 -0.42 4.81 -9.70
N LEU A 264 0.85 5.15 -9.83
CA LEU A 264 1.85 5.02 -8.78
C LEU A 264 2.00 6.37 -8.06
N LEU A 265 1.09 6.68 -7.13
CA LEU A 265 1.04 7.97 -6.45
C LEU A 265 2.02 8.01 -5.28
N PRO A 266 3.10 8.83 -5.33
CA PRO A 266 4.05 8.92 -4.22
C PRO A 266 3.46 9.51 -2.94
N GLU A 267 2.41 10.30 -3.05
CA GLU A 267 1.66 10.88 -1.94
C GLU A 267 0.97 9.78 -1.09
N ASP A 268 0.51 8.69 -1.72
CA ASP A 268 -0.06 7.54 -0.99
C ASP A 268 1.03 6.81 -0.19
N GLU A 269 2.24 6.71 -0.73
CA GLU A 269 3.39 6.16 -0.02
C GLU A 269 3.75 6.99 1.22
N ALA A 270 3.68 8.32 1.09
CA ALA A 270 3.93 9.23 2.20
C ALA A 270 2.88 9.12 3.32
N ARG A 271 1.59 8.98 2.95
CA ARG A 271 0.50 8.73 3.93
C ARG A 271 0.71 7.42 4.67
N GLN A 272 1.03 6.34 3.95
CA GLN A 272 1.31 5.03 4.56
C GLN A 272 2.55 5.08 5.46
N ALA A 273 3.57 5.89 5.14
CA ALA A 273 4.73 6.10 6.01
C ALA A 273 4.34 6.80 7.32
N ALA A 274 3.45 7.79 7.27
CA ALA A 274 2.90 8.45 8.45
C ALA A 274 2.11 7.46 9.33
N GLU A 275 1.26 6.63 8.72
CA GLU A 275 0.48 5.60 9.40
C GLU A 275 1.36 4.57 10.11
N LEU A 276 2.40 4.07 9.42
CA LEU A 276 3.34 3.13 10.02
C LEU A 276 4.13 3.75 11.16
N ALA A 277 4.60 4.98 11.01
CA ALA A 277 5.34 5.68 12.06
C ALA A 277 4.48 5.85 13.34
N ILE A 278 3.23 6.29 13.22
CA ILE A 278 2.28 6.38 14.34
C ILE A 278 2.03 4.99 14.94
N ARG A 279 1.87 3.97 14.11
CA ARG A 279 1.74 2.58 14.54
C ARG A 279 2.96 2.08 15.33
N ASP A 280 4.14 2.56 15.03
CA ASP A 280 5.39 2.23 15.73
C ASP A 280 5.64 3.14 16.97
N ASN A 281 4.65 3.97 17.37
CA ASN A 281 4.67 4.94 18.48
C ASN A 281 5.58 6.14 18.27
N HIS A 282 5.85 6.54 17.03
CA HIS A 282 6.53 7.77 16.73
C HIS A 282 5.51 8.90 16.57
N THR A 283 5.70 9.98 17.32
CA THR A 283 4.76 11.11 17.36
C THR A 283 5.41 12.44 16.97
N THR A 284 6.73 12.50 16.87
CA THR A 284 7.47 13.72 16.53
C THR A 284 8.46 13.46 15.39
N ALA A 285 8.24 14.10 14.25
CA ALA A 285 9.00 13.85 13.04
C ALA A 285 9.91 15.01 12.64
N ALA A 286 11.10 14.67 12.11
CA ALA A 286 11.86 15.52 11.21
C ALA A 286 11.69 15.03 9.77
N VAL A 287 11.53 15.95 8.81
CA VAL A 287 11.29 15.61 7.41
C VAL A 287 12.40 16.14 6.52
N LEU A 288 12.96 15.29 5.66
CA LEU A 288 13.99 15.65 4.68
C LEU A 288 13.53 15.26 3.28
N ILE A 289 13.35 16.26 2.40
CA ILE A 289 12.81 16.10 1.06
C ILE A 289 13.69 16.79 0.01
N PRO A 290 13.63 16.41 -1.28
CA PRO A 290 14.28 17.17 -2.33
C PRO A 290 13.59 18.53 -2.57
N ASP A 291 14.38 19.56 -2.95
CA ASP A 291 13.86 20.85 -3.40
C ASP A 291 13.27 20.70 -4.82
N SER A 292 12.02 20.29 -4.86
CA SER A 292 11.25 20.05 -6.07
C SER A 292 9.76 20.03 -5.79
N ASP A 293 8.92 20.18 -6.83
CA ASP A 293 7.46 20.03 -6.69
C ASP A 293 7.08 18.63 -6.17
N TRP A 294 7.80 17.59 -6.58
CA TRP A 294 7.62 16.25 -6.07
C TRP A 294 7.87 16.18 -4.56
N GLY A 295 8.97 16.75 -4.09
CA GLY A 295 9.29 16.78 -2.65
C GLY A 295 8.22 17.52 -1.85
N ARG A 296 7.74 18.67 -2.32
CA ARG A 296 6.71 19.46 -1.64
C ARG A 296 5.40 18.70 -1.49
N ARG A 297 4.91 18.04 -2.57
CA ARG A 297 3.68 17.23 -2.51
C ARG A 297 3.78 16.07 -1.53
N ILE A 298 4.95 15.42 -1.45
CA ILE A 298 5.21 14.34 -0.49
C ILE A 298 5.21 14.87 0.94
N LEU A 299 5.87 16.03 1.19
CA LEU A 299 5.86 16.68 2.51
C LEU A 299 4.42 16.98 2.96
N ASP A 300 3.64 17.60 2.08
CA ASP A 300 2.25 17.96 2.41
C ASP A 300 1.43 16.71 2.74
N ALA A 301 1.53 15.65 1.94
CA ALA A 301 0.80 14.41 2.15
C ALA A 301 1.20 13.70 3.45
N PHE A 302 2.51 13.63 3.75
CA PHE A 302 3.02 13.08 5.00
C PHE A 302 2.55 13.90 6.20
N THR A 303 2.75 15.22 6.16
CA THR A 303 2.44 16.12 7.27
C THR A 303 0.96 16.08 7.60
N GLN A 304 0.10 16.23 6.57
CA GLN A 304 -1.34 16.21 6.75
C GLN A 304 -1.80 14.90 7.41
N ARG A 305 -1.32 13.74 6.94
CA ARG A 305 -1.72 12.46 7.49
C ARG A 305 -1.15 12.22 8.88
N PHE A 306 0.11 12.57 9.10
CA PHE A 306 0.78 12.40 10.39
C PHE A 306 0.11 13.22 11.50
N GLU A 307 -0.27 14.48 11.20
CA GLU A 307 -0.98 15.37 12.13
C GLU A 307 -2.42 14.93 12.37
N GLN A 308 -3.13 14.44 11.36
CA GLN A 308 -4.47 13.84 11.53
C GLN A 308 -4.45 12.67 12.52
N LEU A 309 -3.36 11.90 12.55
CA LEU A 309 -3.18 10.77 13.44
C LEU A 309 -2.58 11.15 14.82
N GLY A 310 -2.43 12.46 15.09
CA GLY A 310 -1.94 12.98 16.37
C GLY A 310 -0.42 13.14 16.48
N GLY A 311 0.31 13.00 15.37
CA GLY A 311 1.74 13.32 15.30
C GLY A 311 2.00 14.81 15.10
N SER A 312 3.27 15.22 15.09
CA SER A 312 3.71 16.60 14.81
C SER A 312 5.01 16.61 14.03
N VAL A 313 5.05 17.37 12.94
CA VAL A 313 6.29 17.62 12.20
C VAL A 313 7.01 18.83 12.81
N LEU A 314 8.11 18.57 13.54
CA LEU A 314 8.83 19.60 14.28
C LEU A 314 9.89 20.34 13.46
N ALA A 315 10.36 19.73 12.38
CA ALA A 315 11.33 20.33 11.47
C ALA A 315 11.20 19.72 10.07
N SER A 316 11.40 20.54 9.05
CA SER A 316 11.48 20.09 7.66
C SER A 316 12.57 20.85 6.91
N GLU A 317 13.38 20.14 6.13
CA GLU A 317 14.43 20.72 5.31
C GLU A 317 14.36 20.19 3.88
N GLN A 318 14.71 21.07 2.94
CA GLN A 318 14.79 20.73 1.52
C GLN A 318 16.24 20.63 1.08
N TYR A 319 16.61 19.51 0.45
CA TYR A 319 17.96 19.34 -0.10
C TYR A 319 17.98 19.54 -1.61
N PRO A 320 19.05 20.19 -2.16
CA PRO A 320 19.23 20.31 -3.60
C PRO A 320 19.42 18.95 -4.27
N THR A 321 18.82 18.75 -5.43
CA THR A 321 18.84 17.46 -6.15
C THR A 321 20.15 17.12 -6.86
N ASN A 322 21.03 18.12 -6.99
CA ASN A 322 22.28 18.06 -7.78
C ASN A 322 23.56 18.12 -6.93
N VAL A 323 23.46 17.83 -5.62
CA VAL A 323 24.60 17.83 -4.70
C VAL A 323 24.81 16.45 -4.10
N ASP A 324 26.05 16.18 -3.65
CA ASP A 324 26.41 14.95 -2.94
C ASP A 324 26.70 15.22 -1.44
N ASP A 325 26.70 16.49 -0.97
CA ASP A 325 26.86 16.88 0.43
C ASP A 325 25.54 17.43 1.01
N TYR A 326 25.00 16.73 1.96
CA TYR A 326 23.73 17.04 2.64
C TYR A 326 23.94 17.60 4.07
N SER A 327 25.19 17.87 4.47
CA SER A 327 25.54 18.25 5.84
C SER A 327 24.84 19.52 6.30
N ARG A 328 24.66 20.50 5.40
CA ARG A 328 23.99 21.77 5.72
C ARG A 328 22.55 21.55 6.16
N GLN A 329 21.80 20.80 5.38
CA GLN A 329 20.38 20.53 5.65
C GLN A 329 20.20 19.68 6.91
N ILE A 330 21.05 18.67 7.09
CA ILE A 330 21.03 17.81 8.28
C ILE A 330 21.36 18.61 9.55
N LYS A 331 22.35 19.50 9.50
CA LYS A 331 22.66 20.37 10.63
C LYS A 331 21.52 21.33 10.97
N ALA A 332 20.86 21.90 9.97
CA ALA A 332 19.69 22.75 10.16
C ALA A 332 18.53 21.96 10.78
N LEU A 333 18.22 20.78 10.24
CA LEU A 333 17.16 19.89 10.71
C LEU A 333 17.27 19.54 12.19
N PHE A 334 18.51 19.39 12.69
CA PHE A 334 18.81 18.98 14.08
C PHE A 334 19.36 20.10 14.96
N ASN A 335 19.33 21.36 14.51
CA ASN A 335 19.83 22.54 15.24
C ASN A 335 21.30 22.40 15.71
N LEU A 336 22.14 21.71 14.94
CA LEU A 336 23.54 21.46 15.31
C LEU A 336 24.40 22.75 15.24
N ASP A 337 24.09 23.65 14.30
CA ASP A 337 24.79 24.93 14.20
C ASP A 337 24.46 25.84 15.38
N ASP A 338 23.25 25.82 15.92
CA ASP A 338 22.88 26.52 17.16
C ASP A 338 23.60 25.96 18.37
N SER A 339 23.78 24.62 18.42
CA SER A 339 24.59 23.97 19.46
C SER A 339 26.06 24.44 19.42
N ASN A 340 26.63 24.52 18.21
CA ASN A 340 27.98 25.06 18.00
C ASN A 340 28.09 26.54 18.35
N ALA A 341 27.11 27.36 18.04
CA ALA A 341 27.06 28.77 18.38
C ALA A 341 27.03 28.96 19.89
N ARG A 342 26.11 28.27 20.59
CA ARG A 342 26.06 28.29 22.07
C ARG A 342 27.38 27.87 22.73
N HIS A 343 28.07 26.88 22.18
CA HIS A 343 29.39 26.48 22.68
C HIS A 343 30.40 27.62 22.55
N LYS A 344 30.51 28.28 21.40
CA LYS A 344 31.42 29.41 21.19
C LYS A 344 31.10 30.59 22.11
N ASP A 345 29.84 30.89 22.32
CA ASP A 345 29.39 31.95 23.24
C ASP A 345 29.80 31.62 24.68
N LEU A 346 29.67 30.37 25.12
CA LEU A 346 30.11 29.92 26.43
C LEU A 346 31.66 30.01 26.60
N GLU A 347 32.43 29.60 25.61
CA GLU A 347 33.89 29.75 25.61
C GLU A 347 34.30 31.24 25.71
N HIS A 348 33.59 32.11 24.99
CA HIS A 348 33.83 33.54 25.03
C HIS A 348 33.55 34.14 26.43
N VAL A 349 32.41 33.74 27.02
CA VAL A 349 32.02 34.23 28.38
C VAL A 349 32.94 33.70 29.45
N LEU A 350 33.39 32.44 29.37
CA LEU A 350 34.22 31.79 30.38
C LEU A 350 35.71 32.06 30.19
N GLY A 351 36.14 32.58 29.04
CA GLY A 351 37.55 32.84 28.71
C GLY A 351 38.42 31.58 28.62
N THR A 352 37.81 30.40 28.44
CA THR A 352 38.52 29.12 28.41
C THR A 352 37.94 28.20 27.34
N ARG A 353 38.79 27.31 26.80
CA ARG A 353 38.34 26.27 25.86
C ARG A 353 37.61 25.15 26.60
N LEU A 354 36.42 24.79 26.08
CA LEU A 354 35.61 23.73 26.63
C LEU A 354 35.69 22.47 25.73
N GLN A 355 35.65 21.31 26.35
CA GLN A 355 35.37 20.07 25.60
C GLN A 355 33.90 20.10 25.16
N PHE A 356 33.64 19.84 23.86
CA PHE A 356 32.34 19.95 23.29
C PHE A 356 32.05 18.81 22.30
N ILE A 357 30.88 18.23 22.42
CA ILE A 357 30.29 17.33 21.42
C ILE A 357 29.00 18.01 20.97
N PRO A 358 28.81 18.28 19.67
CA PRO A 358 27.57 18.84 19.17
C PRO A 358 26.40 17.96 19.60
N TYR A 359 25.38 18.60 20.17
CA TYR A 359 24.22 17.90 20.70
C TYR A 359 22.99 18.25 19.84
N ARG A 360 22.41 17.25 19.19
CA ARG A 360 21.20 17.43 18.42
C ARG A 360 19.98 17.67 19.32
N ARG A 361 18.94 18.29 18.79
CA ARG A 361 17.63 18.37 19.47
C ARG A 361 17.12 16.95 19.78
N GLN A 362 16.46 16.77 20.93
CA GLN A 362 16.05 15.45 21.44
C GLN A 362 14.55 15.22 21.36
N ASP A 363 13.81 16.19 20.88
CA ASP A 363 12.34 16.18 20.77
C ASP A 363 11.84 15.51 19.49
N ILE A 364 12.72 15.02 18.62
CA ILE A 364 12.44 14.27 17.41
C ILE A 364 12.65 12.77 17.69
N ASP A 365 11.66 11.95 17.37
CA ASP A 365 11.72 10.50 17.57
C ASP A 365 11.80 9.68 16.27
N MET A 366 11.60 10.33 15.09
CA MET A 366 11.77 9.68 13.79
C MET A 366 12.15 10.67 12.68
N ILE A 367 12.63 10.13 11.56
CA ILE A 367 12.90 10.89 10.33
C ILE A 367 12.04 10.33 9.22
N PHE A 368 11.31 11.21 8.50
CA PHE A 368 10.73 10.87 7.21
C PHE A 368 11.62 11.37 6.08
N LEU A 369 11.98 10.47 5.16
CA LEU A 369 12.87 10.73 4.04
C LEU A 369 12.19 10.48 2.69
N ALA A 370 12.06 11.52 1.87
CA ALA A 370 11.79 11.37 0.45
C ALA A 370 13.09 11.55 -0.33
N ALA A 371 13.58 10.51 -0.96
CA ALA A 371 14.84 10.55 -1.71
C ALA A 371 14.89 9.51 -2.81
N THR A 372 15.62 9.80 -3.88
CA THR A 372 16.02 8.75 -4.83
C THR A 372 17.08 7.84 -4.17
N HIS A 373 17.23 6.61 -4.67
CA HIS A 373 18.24 5.67 -4.17
C HIS A 373 19.65 6.26 -4.13
N ARG A 374 20.03 7.09 -5.12
CA ARG A 374 21.33 7.78 -5.15
C ARG A 374 21.45 8.78 -4.01
N ALA A 375 20.47 9.65 -3.82
CA ALA A 375 20.48 10.64 -2.75
C ALA A 375 20.45 9.97 -1.36
N ALA A 376 19.61 8.94 -1.18
CA ALA A 376 19.48 8.22 0.08
C ALA A 376 20.80 7.58 0.53
N ARG A 377 21.59 6.99 -0.40
CA ARG A 377 22.92 6.43 -0.13
C ARG A 377 23.95 7.48 0.35
N GLY A 378 23.72 8.77 0.08
CA GLY A 378 24.52 9.87 0.63
C GLY A 378 23.95 10.42 1.95
N ILE A 379 22.63 10.55 2.01
CA ILE A 379 21.93 11.15 3.16
C ILE A 379 22.04 10.25 4.41
N ILE A 380 21.83 8.94 4.29
CA ILE A 380 21.83 8.05 5.46
C ILE A 380 23.19 8.00 6.19
N PRO A 381 24.35 7.84 5.51
CA PRO A 381 25.64 7.98 6.17
C PRO A 381 25.86 9.37 6.78
N ALA A 382 25.40 10.44 6.12
CA ALA A 382 25.51 11.79 6.64
C ALA A 382 24.66 12.00 7.92
N LEU A 383 23.47 11.43 8.01
CA LEU A 383 22.65 11.40 9.24
C LEU A 383 23.41 10.70 10.39
N LYS A 384 24.01 9.54 10.12
CA LYS A 384 24.84 8.81 11.11
C LYS A 384 26.04 9.63 11.55
N PHE A 385 26.71 10.30 10.61
CA PHE A 385 27.86 11.18 10.91
C PHE A 385 27.48 12.38 11.78
N HIS A 386 26.28 12.95 11.57
CA HIS A 386 25.75 14.08 12.33
C HIS A 386 24.92 13.66 13.57
N HIS A 387 25.22 12.51 14.17
CA HIS A 387 24.63 12.03 15.42
C HIS A 387 23.11 11.80 15.40
N ALA A 388 22.54 11.51 14.23
CA ALA A 388 21.12 11.15 14.07
C ALA A 388 20.93 9.69 13.63
N GLY A 389 21.97 8.84 13.76
CA GLY A 389 21.93 7.45 13.34
C GLY A 389 21.13 6.51 14.25
N ASP A 390 20.71 6.97 15.42
CA ASP A 390 19.82 6.27 16.35
C ASP A 390 18.32 6.48 16.06
N LEU A 391 17.99 7.49 15.24
CA LEU A 391 16.61 7.74 14.85
C LEU A 391 16.19 6.78 13.73
N PRO A 392 15.00 6.15 13.84
CA PRO A 392 14.45 5.38 12.74
C PRO A 392 14.13 6.28 11.55
N VAL A 393 14.41 5.77 10.35
CA VAL A 393 14.14 6.47 9.09
C VAL A 393 13.06 5.73 8.34
N TYR A 394 11.93 6.40 8.07
CA TYR A 394 10.85 5.94 7.21
C TYR A 394 10.93 6.63 5.86
N ALA A 395 10.76 5.88 4.78
CA ALA A 395 10.94 6.41 3.43
C ALA A 395 9.93 5.85 2.43
N THR A 396 9.79 6.55 1.30
CA THR A 396 9.03 6.07 0.13
C THR A 396 9.84 5.06 -0.69
N SER A 397 9.20 4.37 -1.63
CA SER A 397 9.81 3.36 -2.52
C SER A 397 11.03 3.87 -3.29
N HIS A 398 11.15 5.18 -3.50
CA HIS A 398 12.19 5.80 -4.31
C HIS A 398 13.60 5.64 -3.74
N VAL A 399 13.74 5.32 -2.44
CA VAL A 399 15.05 5.02 -1.82
C VAL A 399 15.65 3.70 -2.32
N TYR A 400 14.85 2.86 -2.95
CA TYR A 400 15.27 1.59 -3.53
C TYR A 400 15.22 1.63 -5.06
N SER A 401 16.27 1.16 -5.71
CA SER A 401 16.34 1.11 -7.17
C SER A 401 15.43 0.04 -7.82
N GLY A 402 14.88 -0.88 -7.01
CA GLY A 402 14.16 -2.07 -7.49
C GLY A 402 15.07 -3.26 -7.82
N TYR A 403 16.38 -3.12 -7.66
CA TYR A 403 17.37 -4.19 -7.86
C TYR A 403 18.27 -4.32 -6.65
N LEU A 404 18.68 -5.54 -6.38
CA LEU A 404 19.62 -5.86 -5.32
C LEU A 404 21.04 -5.41 -5.71
N ASP A 405 21.55 -4.40 -5.03
CA ASP A 405 22.95 -4.00 -5.03
C ASP A 405 23.48 -3.98 -3.61
N ARG A 406 23.84 -5.16 -3.10
CA ARG A 406 24.26 -5.34 -1.70
C ARG A 406 25.37 -4.40 -1.25
N ASN A 407 26.27 -4.01 -2.14
CA ASN A 407 27.39 -3.16 -1.79
C ASN A 407 26.95 -1.70 -1.62
N ALA A 408 26.23 -1.16 -2.59
CA ALA A 408 25.75 0.22 -2.55
C ALA A 408 24.59 0.41 -1.55
N ASP A 409 23.75 -0.61 -1.35
CA ASP A 409 22.59 -0.52 -0.45
C ASP A 409 22.93 -0.73 1.03
N ARG A 410 24.21 -1.08 1.37
CA ARG A 410 24.69 -1.08 2.77
C ARG A 410 24.57 0.28 3.43
N ASP A 411 24.73 1.35 2.68
CA ASP A 411 24.56 2.70 3.19
C ASP A 411 23.13 2.96 3.69
N LEU A 412 22.16 2.21 3.18
CA LEU A 412 20.75 2.29 3.55
C LEU A 412 20.35 1.43 4.75
N ASP A 413 21.29 0.66 5.34
CA ASP A 413 20.98 -0.24 6.45
C ASP A 413 20.27 0.47 7.60
N GLY A 414 19.11 -0.08 7.99
CA GLY A 414 18.21 0.46 8.99
C GLY A 414 17.01 1.22 8.45
N VAL A 415 17.05 1.69 7.20
CA VAL A 415 15.91 2.42 6.58
C VAL A 415 14.72 1.50 6.39
N ILE A 416 13.54 1.94 6.84
CA ILE A 416 12.25 1.32 6.66
C ILE A 416 11.56 2.03 5.49
N PHE A 417 11.08 1.27 4.52
CA PHE A 417 10.45 1.85 3.33
C PHE A 417 9.35 0.95 2.79
N CYS A 418 8.39 1.55 2.09
CA CYS A 418 7.35 0.81 1.36
C CYS A 418 7.76 0.60 -0.11
N ASP A 419 7.33 -0.51 -0.67
CA ASP A 419 7.44 -0.73 -2.12
C ASP A 419 6.40 -1.77 -2.59
N LEU A 420 6.33 -1.96 -3.91
CA LEU A 420 5.41 -2.88 -4.55
C LEU A 420 5.78 -4.35 -4.25
N PRO A 421 4.81 -5.26 -4.17
CA PRO A 421 5.08 -6.71 -4.14
C PRO A 421 6.01 -7.15 -5.27
N TRP A 422 5.82 -6.63 -6.47
CA TRP A 422 6.71 -6.85 -7.62
C TRP A 422 8.19 -6.61 -7.33
N THR A 423 8.51 -5.53 -6.60
CA THR A 423 9.90 -5.16 -6.30
C THR A 423 10.49 -5.94 -5.12
N LEU A 424 9.68 -6.24 -4.11
CA LEU A 424 10.14 -6.86 -2.86
C LEU A 424 10.09 -8.40 -2.86
N SER A 425 9.29 -9.03 -3.74
CA SER A 425 9.25 -10.48 -3.84
C SER A 425 10.53 -11.04 -4.45
N SER A 426 11.09 -12.07 -3.82
CA SER A 426 12.29 -12.79 -4.28
C SER A 426 11.97 -13.85 -5.34
N ASP A 427 10.77 -14.44 -5.30
CA ASP A 427 10.40 -15.65 -6.05
C ASP A 427 9.46 -15.37 -7.23
N ASN A 428 9.54 -14.17 -7.83
CA ASN A 428 8.71 -13.79 -8.97
C ASN A 428 9.42 -14.09 -10.29
N MET A 429 9.05 -15.23 -10.93
CA MET A 429 9.60 -15.68 -12.21
C MET A 429 9.40 -14.66 -13.34
N LEU A 430 8.32 -13.86 -13.30
CA LEU A 430 8.10 -12.79 -14.28
C LEU A 430 9.09 -11.66 -14.13
N LYS A 431 9.40 -11.29 -12.89
CA LYS A 431 10.40 -10.27 -12.58
C LYS A 431 11.78 -10.72 -13.04
N GLU A 432 12.13 -11.98 -12.87
CA GLU A 432 13.39 -12.55 -13.38
C GLU A 432 13.44 -12.49 -14.92
N ASN A 433 12.35 -12.87 -15.57
CA ASN A 433 12.24 -12.78 -17.03
C ASN A 433 12.31 -11.33 -17.51
N PHE A 434 11.63 -10.39 -16.85
CA PHE A 434 11.74 -8.97 -17.13
C PHE A 434 13.18 -8.49 -16.98
N ASN A 435 13.83 -8.76 -15.88
CA ASN A 435 15.20 -8.35 -15.59
C ASN A 435 16.22 -8.90 -16.61
N SER A 436 16.00 -10.10 -17.14
CA SER A 436 16.87 -10.72 -18.12
C SER A 436 16.66 -10.18 -19.54
N THR A 437 15.41 -9.90 -19.91
CA THR A 437 14.99 -9.50 -21.26
C THR A 437 15.12 -7.99 -21.48
N TRP A 438 14.76 -7.19 -20.46
CA TRP A 438 14.62 -5.73 -20.55
C TRP A 438 15.68 -5.00 -19.74
N LYS A 439 16.95 -5.36 -19.90
CA LYS A 439 18.07 -4.83 -19.11
C LYS A 439 18.16 -3.30 -19.10
N ASP A 440 17.89 -2.67 -20.24
CA ASP A 440 17.98 -1.21 -20.40
C ASP A 440 16.73 -0.48 -19.85
N GLN A 441 15.65 -1.19 -19.54
CA GLN A 441 14.39 -0.62 -19.00
C GLN A 441 14.18 -0.89 -17.51
N ARG A 442 15.18 -1.35 -16.82
CA ARG A 442 15.11 -1.64 -15.38
C ARG A 442 14.57 -0.48 -14.55
N ALA A 443 14.91 0.76 -14.91
CA ALA A 443 14.38 1.95 -14.22
C ALA A 443 12.84 2.04 -14.22
N TYR A 444 12.18 1.36 -15.15
CA TYR A 444 10.72 1.35 -15.31
C TYR A 444 10.04 0.09 -14.76
N THR A 445 10.73 -0.70 -13.94
CA THR A 445 10.22 -1.99 -13.41
C THR A 445 8.86 -1.84 -12.70
N ARG A 446 8.65 -0.73 -11.97
CA ARG A 446 7.37 -0.43 -11.29
C ARG A 446 6.24 -0.11 -12.28
N LEU A 447 6.57 0.53 -13.41
CA LEU A 447 5.61 0.82 -14.48
C LEU A 447 5.23 -0.44 -15.27
N PHE A 448 6.14 -1.40 -15.37
CA PHE A 448 5.83 -2.71 -15.93
C PHE A 448 4.79 -3.45 -15.04
N ALA A 449 4.98 -3.41 -13.72
CA ALA A 449 4.00 -3.96 -12.76
C ALA A 449 2.64 -3.23 -12.85
N LEU A 450 2.65 -1.89 -13.03
CA LEU A 450 1.43 -1.11 -13.27
C LEU A 450 0.69 -1.61 -14.52
N GLY A 451 1.40 -1.91 -15.59
CA GLY A 451 0.81 -2.47 -16.82
C GLY A 451 0.17 -3.84 -16.60
N ILE A 452 0.81 -4.72 -15.81
CA ILE A 452 0.23 -6.02 -15.44
C ILE A 452 -1.10 -5.82 -14.71
N ASP A 453 -1.11 -4.96 -13.69
CA ASP A 453 -2.29 -4.73 -12.88
C ASP A 453 -3.38 -4.01 -13.66
N ALA A 454 -3.05 -3.04 -14.49
CA ALA A 454 -4.01 -2.35 -15.34
C ALA A 454 -4.79 -3.31 -16.24
N PHE A 455 -4.11 -4.33 -16.81
CA PHE A 455 -4.77 -5.35 -17.59
C PHE A 455 -5.63 -6.30 -16.75
N ASN A 456 -5.12 -6.73 -15.60
CA ASN A 456 -5.80 -7.72 -14.76
C ASN A 456 -7.03 -7.15 -14.05
N ILE A 457 -6.96 -5.89 -13.60
CA ILE A 457 -7.98 -5.29 -12.74
C ILE A 457 -9.22 -4.83 -13.50
N ILE A 458 -9.10 -4.49 -14.80
CA ILE A 458 -10.21 -3.87 -15.54
C ILE A 458 -11.48 -4.73 -15.56
N GLN A 459 -11.35 -6.04 -15.53
CA GLN A 459 -12.49 -6.96 -15.51
C GLN A 459 -13.10 -7.12 -14.10
N SER A 460 -12.41 -6.63 -13.07
CA SER A 460 -12.82 -6.68 -11.67
C SER A 460 -13.27 -5.32 -11.12
N LEU A 461 -13.35 -4.27 -11.95
CA LEU A 461 -13.74 -2.92 -11.50
C LEU A 461 -15.12 -2.90 -10.85
N ASN A 462 -16.09 -3.61 -11.43
CA ASN A 462 -17.45 -3.72 -10.86
C ASN A 462 -17.45 -4.45 -9.51
N TYR A 463 -16.59 -5.47 -9.33
CA TYR A 463 -16.42 -6.14 -8.03
C TYR A 463 -15.86 -5.18 -6.98
N LEU A 464 -14.85 -4.40 -7.33
CA LEU A 464 -14.27 -3.40 -6.43
C LEU A 464 -15.25 -2.28 -6.06
N GLN A 465 -16.19 -1.96 -6.94
CA GLN A 465 -17.22 -0.94 -6.71
C GLN A 465 -18.40 -1.47 -5.89
N SER A 466 -18.64 -2.78 -5.89
CA SER A 466 -19.82 -3.38 -5.26
C SER A 466 -19.74 -3.47 -3.75
N HIS A 467 -18.51 -3.53 -3.17
CA HIS A 467 -18.31 -3.78 -1.75
C HIS A 467 -17.09 -3.01 -1.22
N ASP A 468 -17.24 -2.33 -0.10
CA ASP A 468 -16.17 -1.58 0.56
C ASP A 468 -14.98 -2.46 0.99
N TYR A 469 -15.24 -3.75 1.24
CA TYR A 469 -14.20 -4.73 1.58
C TYR A 469 -13.49 -5.33 0.37
N ALA A 470 -14.03 -5.16 -0.84
CA ALA A 470 -13.44 -5.75 -2.04
C ALA A 470 -12.01 -5.23 -2.27
N ARG A 471 -11.11 -6.14 -2.54
CA ARG A 471 -9.71 -5.85 -2.83
C ARG A 471 -9.23 -6.70 -4.00
N PHE A 472 -8.32 -6.13 -4.77
CA PHE A 472 -7.60 -6.84 -5.82
C PHE A 472 -6.13 -7.00 -5.42
N SER A 473 -5.63 -8.23 -5.40
CA SER A 473 -4.23 -8.51 -5.09
C SER A 473 -3.39 -8.38 -6.36
N GLY A 474 -2.70 -7.25 -6.50
CA GLY A 474 -1.90 -6.91 -7.67
C GLY A 474 -0.39 -7.00 -7.44
N GLU A 475 0.35 -6.88 -8.52
CA GLU A 475 1.83 -6.74 -8.50
C GLU A 475 2.26 -5.37 -7.93
N THR A 476 1.37 -4.37 -7.94
CA THR A 476 1.61 -3.04 -7.39
C THR A 476 1.16 -2.85 -5.95
N GLY A 477 0.47 -3.82 -5.37
CA GLY A 477 -0.06 -3.78 -4.00
C GLY A 477 -1.44 -4.44 -3.89
N ILE A 478 -2.04 -4.31 -2.71
CA ILE A 478 -3.45 -4.61 -2.53
C ILE A 478 -4.24 -3.38 -2.95
N ILE A 479 -5.10 -3.54 -3.94
CA ILE A 479 -5.79 -2.43 -4.60
C ILE A 479 -7.24 -2.37 -4.12
N SER A 480 -7.66 -1.18 -3.71
CA SER A 480 -9.03 -0.81 -3.37
C SER A 480 -9.54 0.31 -4.27
N LEU A 481 -10.85 0.48 -4.34
CA LEU A 481 -11.50 1.57 -5.07
C LEU A 481 -12.21 2.50 -4.08
N ASP A 482 -12.04 3.81 -4.24
CA ASP A 482 -12.78 4.80 -3.45
C ASP A 482 -14.09 5.25 -4.16
N GLU A 483 -14.87 6.07 -3.47
CA GLU A 483 -16.14 6.63 -3.97
C GLU A 483 -15.98 7.54 -5.21
N ASN A 484 -14.77 8.02 -5.48
CA ASN A 484 -14.43 8.84 -6.65
C ASN A 484 -13.84 8.01 -7.80
N LEU A 485 -14.00 6.68 -7.76
CA LEU A 485 -13.46 5.71 -8.72
C LEU A 485 -11.93 5.81 -8.87
N ARG A 486 -11.24 6.15 -7.80
CA ARG A 486 -9.77 6.15 -7.70
C ARG A 486 -9.30 4.86 -7.06
N LEU A 487 -8.34 4.21 -7.69
CA LEU A 487 -7.71 3.00 -7.19
C LEU A 487 -6.54 3.38 -6.28
N HIS A 488 -6.57 2.90 -5.06
CA HIS A 488 -5.52 3.07 -4.05
C HIS A 488 -4.79 1.76 -3.81
N ARG A 489 -3.53 1.85 -3.41
CA ARG A 489 -2.67 0.68 -3.20
C ARG A 489 -2.18 0.62 -1.76
N GLU A 490 -2.34 -0.51 -1.10
CA GLU A 490 -1.63 -0.83 0.14
C GLU A 490 -0.33 -1.55 -0.24
N LEU A 491 0.81 -1.01 0.21
CA LEU A 491 2.14 -1.45 -0.18
C LEU A 491 2.75 -2.43 0.83
N LEU A 492 3.77 -3.16 0.40
CA LEU A 492 4.60 -3.93 1.32
C LEU A 492 5.64 -3.03 1.99
N TRP A 493 6.03 -3.42 3.21
CA TRP A 493 7.08 -2.75 3.96
C TRP A 493 8.33 -3.62 4.06
N ALA A 494 9.47 -2.99 3.95
CA ALA A 494 10.77 -3.64 4.09
C ALA A 494 11.74 -2.78 4.90
N GLN A 495 12.75 -3.41 5.46
CA GLN A 495 13.89 -2.75 6.09
C GLN A 495 15.18 -3.22 5.46
N PHE A 496 16.10 -2.31 5.16
CA PHE A 496 17.43 -2.69 4.71
C PHE A 496 18.23 -3.32 5.84
N LYS A 497 18.75 -4.54 5.58
CA LYS A 497 19.64 -5.29 6.49
C LYS A 497 20.78 -5.90 5.69
N ASN A 498 22.00 -5.48 5.97
CA ASN A 498 23.21 -5.88 5.23
C ASN A 498 23.09 -5.63 3.72
N GLY A 499 22.54 -4.47 3.34
CA GLY A 499 22.33 -4.07 1.96
C GLY A 499 21.23 -4.85 1.22
N VAL A 500 20.33 -5.52 1.95
CA VAL A 500 19.23 -6.29 1.37
C VAL A 500 17.90 -5.81 1.96
N PRO A 501 16.89 -5.50 1.14
CA PRO A 501 15.53 -5.30 1.62
C PRO A 501 14.99 -6.60 2.25
N VAL A 502 14.61 -6.53 3.52
CA VAL A 502 13.99 -7.64 4.25
C VAL A 502 12.54 -7.25 4.54
N HIS A 503 11.60 -8.05 4.06
CA HIS A 503 10.18 -7.82 4.26
C HIS A 503 9.83 -7.75 5.75
N LEU A 504 8.98 -6.79 6.12
CA LEU A 504 8.41 -6.63 7.46
C LEU A 504 6.99 -7.19 7.44
N ASP A 505 6.76 -8.28 8.18
CA ASP A 505 5.40 -8.79 8.39
C ASP A 505 4.68 -7.90 9.41
N LEU A 506 3.77 -7.10 8.91
CA LEU A 506 2.96 -6.18 9.71
C LEU A 506 1.56 -6.72 10.04
N THR A 507 1.24 -7.94 9.63
CA THR A 507 -0.10 -8.54 9.79
C THR A 507 -0.35 -9.17 11.17
N ILE A 508 0.70 -9.23 11.99
CA ILE A 508 0.67 -9.70 13.38
C ILE A 508 1.35 -8.68 14.30
N PRO A 509 0.88 -8.53 15.55
CA PRO A 509 1.53 -7.63 16.49
C PRO A 509 2.96 -8.12 16.83
N PRO A 510 3.89 -7.19 17.12
CA PRO A 510 5.24 -7.56 17.56
C PRO A 510 5.20 -8.34 18.88
N ALA A 511 6.11 -9.32 19.03
CA ALA A 511 6.13 -10.26 20.15
C ALA A 511 6.09 -9.63 21.56
N LYS A 512 6.53 -8.38 21.73
CA LYS A 512 6.46 -7.65 23.00
C LYS A 512 5.03 -7.20 23.37
N THR A 513 4.16 -7.03 22.39
CA THR A 513 2.75 -6.65 22.61
C THR A 513 1.89 -7.89 22.90
N ALA A 514 2.29 -9.05 22.39
CA ALA A 514 1.62 -10.33 22.65
C ALA A 514 1.77 -10.81 24.11
N VAL A 515 2.84 -10.42 24.80
CA VAL A 515 3.04 -10.79 26.22
C VAL A 515 2.00 -10.11 27.14
N HIS A 516 1.55 -8.89 26.80
CA HIS A 516 0.49 -8.21 27.55
C HIS A 516 -0.89 -8.86 27.36
N SER A 517 -1.12 -9.50 26.22
CA SER A 517 -2.36 -10.24 25.95
C SER A 517 -2.35 -11.66 26.58
N ALA A 518 -1.18 -12.26 26.75
CA ALA A 518 -1.02 -13.60 27.38
C ALA A 518 -1.01 -13.55 28.92
N GLU A 519 -0.53 -12.45 29.53
CA GLU A 519 -0.64 -12.25 30.99
C GLU A 519 -2.02 -11.79 31.45
N GLN A 520 -2.86 -11.33 30.51
CA GLN A 520 -4.27 -11.02 30.75
C GLN A 520 -5.20 -12.21 30.41
N SER A 521 -4.64 -13.33 29.93
CA SER A 521 -5.41 -14.57 29.61
C SER A 521 -5.55 -15.53 30.85
#